data_cd73a312a7b041758792cd14805e7f8d
#
_entry.id   cd73a312a7b041758792cd14805e7f8d
#
_cell.length_a   1.000
_cell.length_b   1.000
_cell.length_c   1.000
_cell.angle_alpha   90.00
_cell.angle_beta   90.00
_cell.angle_gamma   90.00
#
_symmetry.space_group_name_H-M   'P 1'
#
loop_
_entity.id
_entity.type
_entity.pdbx_description
1 polymer ?
#
loop_
_entity_poly.entity_id
_entity_poly.type
_entity_poly.pdbx_seq_one_letter_code
_entity_poly.pdbx_strand_id
1 'polypeptide(L)'
;MMKKLNLIVSLAASVLLLGSCLRGDPQPQLVGGTTFVNAFVEAQAVYCYIDRNAAIGPEPLQYRSFGPNPPVYAYPGESRRLEIYSTYDDNRLVDTAITIQDSVYYSSIVYGTHNDPRHFITEDRIPEGADDPAAIAGVRFYNLANTDRRMTLHIGDMEPIAAFSDRPTETPQTGKEGEGFIPVTTGTYTISVVDEDGETVATREGTLDLAPGSYTSIFLTGDERDPTTFYVGRVWHWVN
;
A
#
# COMPACT_ATOMS: atom_id res chain seq x y z
N MET A 1 -59.00 18.32 -39.99
CA MET A 1 -57.60 18.77 -39.99
C MET A 1 -57.04 18.95 -38.57
N MET A 2 -57.77 19.41 -37.59
CA MET A 2 -57.36 19.67 -36.20
C MET A 2 -56.93 18.41 -35.41
N LYS A 3 -57.48 17.22 -35.60
CA LYS A 3 -57.09 15.98 -34.87
C LYS A 3 -55.72 15.47 -35.21
N LYS A 4 -55.22 15.68 -36.45
CA LYS A 4 -53.87 15.28 -36.85
C LYS A 4 -52.78 16.21 -36.32
N LEU A 5 -53.10 17.48 -36.10
CA LEU A 5 -52.16 18.47 -35.56
C LEU A 5 -51.87 18.20 -34.08
N ASN A 6 -52.91 17.86 -33.31
CA ASN A 6 -52.77 17.54 -31.90
C ASN A 6 -51.93 16.26 -31.64
N LEU A 7 -52.00 15.28 -32.55
CA LEU A 7 -51.21 14.06 -32.45
C LEU A 7 -49.73 14.32 -32.69
N ILE A 8 -49.37 15.19 -33.63
CA ILE A 8 -48.00 15.55 -33.96
C ILE A 8 -47.36 16.36 -32.82
N VAL A 9 -48.11 17.29 -32.21
CA VAL A 9 -47.65 18.09 -31.06
C VAL A 9 -47.43 17.20 -29.83
N SER A 10 -48.28 16.21 -29.58
CA SER A 10 -48.16 15.28 -28.48
C SER A 10 -46.95 14.37 -28.64
N LEU A 11 -46.65 13.91 -29.86
CA LEU A 11 -45.49 13.05 -30.15
C LEU A 11 -44.15 13.83 -30.03
N ALA A 12 -44.12 15.07 -30.47
CA ALA A 12 -42.95 15.95 -30.34
C ALA A 12 -42.65 16.28 -28.88
N ALA A 13 -43.66 16.50 -28.04
CA ALA A 13 -43.48 16.73 -26.60
C ALA A 13 -42.93 15.49 -25.86
N SER A 14 -43.36 14.29 -26.25
CA SER A 14 -42.87 13.04 -25.66
C SER A 14 -41.38 12.75 -25.99
N VAL A 15 -40.92 13.12 -27.19
CA VAL A 15 -39.50 12.95 -27.58
C VAL A 15 -38.61 13.94 -26.86
N LEU A 16 -39.06 15.14 -26.55
CA LEU A 16 -38.30 16.14 -25.79
C LEU A 16 -38.14 15.75 -24.31
N LEU A 17 -39.09 15.03 -23.73
CA LEU A 17 -39.01 14.56 -22.34
C LEU A 17 -38.07 13.37 -22.19
N LEU A 18 -37.88 12.54 -23.19
CA LEU A 18 -36.95 11.41 -23.16
C LEU A 18 -35.49 11.81 -23.38
N GLY A 19 -35.22 12.97 -23.99
CA GLY A 19 -33.86 13.47 -24.21
C GLY A 19 -33.22 14.15 -22.97
N SER A 20 -34.03 14.47 -21.96
CA SER A 20 -33.55 15.18 -20.75
C SER A 20 -32.89 14.25 -19.72
N CYS A 21 -33.14 12.94 -19.77
CA CYS A 21 -32.53 11.97 -18.84
C CYS A 21 -31.16 11.42 -19.28
N LEU A 22 -30.67 11.81 -20.46
CA LEU A 22 -29.43 11.28 -21.04
C LEU A 22 -28.23 12.26 -21.00
N ARG A 23 -28.38 13.41 -20.33
CA ARG A 23 -27.30 14.40 -20.19
C ARG A 23 -26.79 14.52 -18.76
N GLY A 24 -26.45 13.42 -18.15
CA GLY A 24 -25.46 13.42 -17.11
C GLY A 24 -24.18 12.86 -17.75
N ASP A 25 -23.22 13.70 -18.09
CA ASP A 25 -21.87 13.22 -18.26
C ASP A 25 -21.55 12.41 -17.00
N PRO A 26 -21.26 11.11 -17.09
CA PRO A 26 -20.84 10.37 -15.92
C PRO A 26 -19.60 11.08 -15.38
N GLN A 27 -19.78 11.83 -14.29
CA GLN A 27 -18.62 12.38 -13.59
C GLN A 27 -17.71 11.19 -13.27
N PRO A 28 -16.42 11.24 -13.61
CA PRO A 28 -15.51 10.17 -13.25
C PRO A 28 -15.65 9.93 -11.75
N GLN A 29 -15.91 8.69 -11.41
CA GLN A 29 -16.08 8.30 -10.01
C GLN A 29 -14.69 8.33 -9.38
N LEU A 30 -14.44 9.35 -8.56
CA LEU A 30 -13.20 9.53 -7.87
C LEU A 30 -13.07 8.42 -6.81
N VAL A 31 -11.97 7.72 -6.78
CA VAL A 31 -11.70 6.64 -5.84
C VAL A 31 -10.27 6.71 -5.35
N GLY A 32 -10.06 6.44 -4.06
CA GLY A 32 -8.74 6.12 -3.51
C GLY A 32 -8.61 4.63 -3.31
N GLY A 33 -7.39 4.14 -3.16
CA GLY A 33 -7.12 2.72 -3.01
C GLY A 33 -6.28 2.39 -1.79
N THR A 34 -6.50 1.22 -1.17
CA THR A 34 -5.71 0.75 -0.02
C THR A 34 -5.17 -0.64 -0.29
N THR A 35 -3.87 -0.81 -0.12
CA THR A 35 -3.17 -2.10 -0.08
C THR A 35 -2.81 -2.43 1.37
N PHE A 36 -3.03 -3.67 1.79
CA PHE A 36 -2.66 -4.15 3.12
C PHE A 36 -1.35 -4.92 3.04
N VAL A 37 -0.50 -4.78 4.05
CA VAL A 37 0.78 -5.49 4.17
C VAL A 37 0.81 -6.19 5.52
N ASN A 38 1.00 -7.50 5.52
CA ASN A 38 1.18 -8.29 6.72
C ASN A 38 2.65 -8.62 6.96
N ALA A 39 3.28 -7.84 7.84
CA ALA A 39 4.62 -8.07 8.37
C ALA A 39 4.60 -8.48 9.86
N PHE A 40 3.45 -8.89 10.38
CA PHE A 40 3.25 -9.26 11.79
C PHE A 40 3.80 -10.65 12.08
N VAL A 41 4.91 -10.71 12.79
CA VAL A 41 5.77 -11.91 12.89
C VAL A 41 5.13 -13.09 13.63
N GLU A 42 4.20 -12.84 14.55
CA GLU A 42 3.60 -13.87 15.42
C GLU A 42 2.24 -14.38 14.92
N ALA A 43 1.72 -13.88 13.79
CA ALA A 43 0.52 -14.42 13.16
C ALA A 43 0.83 -14.94 11.76
N GLN A 44 0.42 -16.17 11.46
CA GLN A 44 0.54 -16.73 10.11
C GLN A 44 -0.27 -15.94 9.08
N ALA A 45 -1.37 -15.34 9.51
CA ALA A 45 -2.22 -14.52 8.67
C ALA A 45 -3.03 -13.50 9.49
N VAL A 46 -3.58 -12.50 8.81
CA VAL A 46 -4.46 -11.49 9.41
C VAL A 46 -5.72 -11.28 8.57
N TYR A 47 -6.83 -10.98 9.22
CA TYR A 47 -8.03 -10.48 8.56
C TYR A 47 -8.05 -8.96 8.60
N CYS A 48 -8.33 -8.33 7.45
CA CYS A 48 -8.42 -6.89 7.32
C CYS A 48 -9.84 -6.47 6.98
N TYR A 49 -10.37 -5.50 7.73
CA TYR A 49 -11.73 -4.99 7.56
C TYR A 49 -11.74 -3.47 7.41
N ILE A 50 -12.61 -2.99 6.52
CA ILE A 50 -12.99 -1.58 6.44
C ILE A 50 -14.51 -1.53 6.71
N ASP A 51 -14.93 -0.76 7.73
CA ASP A 51 -16.32 -0.66 8.19
C ASP A 51 -16.98 -2.04 8.40
N ARG A 52 -16.27 -2.99 9.00
CA ARG A 52 -16.68 -4.38 9.25
C ARG A 52 -16.84 -5.24 7.99
N ASN A 53 -16.50 -4.73 6.81
CA ASN A 53 -16.49 -5.51 5.59
C ASN A 53 -15.09 -6.04 5.34
N ALA A 54 -14.97 -7.31 4.96
CA ALA A 54 -13.69 -7.90 4.60
C ALA A 54 -13.06 -7.12 3.43
N ALA A 55 -11.91 -6.51 3.68
CA ALA A 55 -11.27 -5.62 2.71
C ALA A 55 -10.54 -6.38 1.59
N ILE A 56 -10.04 -7.59 1.89
CA ILE A 56 -9.23 -8.39 0.96
C ILE A 56 -9.91 -9.69 0.52
N GLY A 57 -11.23 -9.81 0.76
CA GLY A 57 -12.01 -11.02 0.49
C GLY A 57 -12.11 -11.94 1.69
N PRO A 58 -12.60 -13.18 1.50
CA PRO A 58 -12.86 -14.12 2.60
C PRO A 58 -11.58 -14.73 3.18
N GLU A 59 -10.50 -14.78 2.41
CA GLU A 59 -9.24 -15.38 2.82
C GLU A 59 -8.37 -14.38 3.59
N PRO A 60 -7.70 -14.82 4.67
CA PRO A 60 -6.81 -13.93 5.40
C PRO A 60 -5.52 -13.65 4.65
N LEU A 61 -4.94 -12.47 4.88
CA LEU A 61 -3.66 -12.07 4.32
C LEU A 61 -2.52 -12.80 5.05
N GLN A 62 -1.80 -13.63 4.30
CA GLN A 62 -0.69 -14.42 4.84
C GLN A 62 0.46 -13.52 5.32
N TYR A 63 1.23 -14.00 6.30
CA TYR A 63 2.45 -13.36 6.72
C TYR A 63 3.43 -13.19 5.54
N ARG A 64 4.16 -12.07 5.52
CA ARG A 64 5.07 -11.68 4.42
C ARG A 64 4.37 -11.41 3.08
N SER A 65 3.06 -11.21 3.12
CA SER A 65 2.25 -10.95 1.93
C SER A 65 1.67 -9.55 1.95
N PHE A 66 1.19 -9.13 0.81
CA PHE A 66 0.42 -7.91 0.64
C PHE A 66 -0.76 -8.14 -0.31
N GLY A 67 -1.76 -7.30 -0.22
CA GLY A 67 -2.94 -7.37 -1.09
C GLY A 67 -4.06 -6.43 -0.67
N PRO A 68 -5.08 -6.36 -1.51
CA PRO A 68 -5.12 -6.90 -2.85
C PRO A 68 -4.31 -6.06 -3.84
N ASN A 69 -4.05 -6.63 -5.01
CA ASN A 69 -3.50 -5.92 -6.15
C ASN A 69 -4.40 -6.22 -7.37
N PRO A 70 -5.20 -5.27 -7.88
CA PRO A 70 -5.24 -3.84 -7.52
C PRO A 70 -5.74 -3.57 -6.10
N PRO A 71 -5.49 -2.37 -5.55
CA PRO A 71 -5.91 -1.96 -4.20
C PRO A 71 -7.43 -2.05 -3.99
N VAL A 72 -7.86 -2.15 -2.72
CA VAL A 72 -9.28 -1.95 -2.37
C VAL A 72 -9.65 -0.50 -2.59
N TYR A 73 -10.63 -0.28 -3.46
CA TYR A 73 -11.11 1.08 -3.74
C TYR A 73 -12.21 1.49 -2.76
N ALA A 74 -12.16 2.74 -2.34
CA ALA A 74 -13.19 3.38 -1.55
C ALA A 74 -13.45 4.81 -2.01
N TYR A 75 -14.68 5.28 -1.78
CA TYR A 75 -15.04 6.65 -2.10
C TYR A 75 -14.36 7.62 -1.14
N PRO A 76 -13.86 8.78 -1.65
CA PRO A 76 -13.20 9.78 -0.84
C PRO A 76 -14.16 10.47 0.14
N GLY A 77 -13.57 11.10 1.15
CA GLY A 77 -14.20 12.10 2.00
C GLY A 77 -14.78 11.60 3.31
N GLU A 78 -15.06 10.30 3.46
CA GLU A 78 -15.55 9.76 4.71
C GLU A 78 -14.44 9.08 5.52
N SER A 79 -14.46 9.27 6.83
CA SER A 79 -13.63 8.49 7.75
C SER A 79 -14.17 7.08 7.85
N ARG A 80 -13.33 6.08 7.56
CA ARG A 80 -13.65 4.65 7.60
C ARG A 80 -12.95 4.00 8.78
N ARG A 81 -13.64 3.11 9.45
CA ARG A 81 -12.99 2.31 10.49
C ARG A 81 -12.18 1.18 9.85
N LEU A 82 -10.90 1.11 10.19
CA LEU A 82 -9.98 0.06 9.78
C LEU A 82 -9.66 -0.83 10.97
N GLU A 83 -9.89 -2.13 10.82
CA GLU A 83 -9.63 -3.12 11.84
C GLU A 83 -8.80 -4.28 11.24
N ILE A 84 -7.79 -4.74 11.99
CA ILE A 84 -6.98 -5.90 11.61
C ILE A 84 -6.97 -6.87 12.79
N TYR A 85 -7.24 -8.16 12.50
CA TYR A 85 -7.29 -9.22 13.48
C TYR A 85 -6.28 -10.31 13.15
N SER A 86 -5.63 -10.85 14.18
CA SER A 86 -4.80 -12.04 14.09
C SER A 86 -5.67 -13.28 13.87
N THR A 87 -5.24 -14.19 12.97
CA THR A 87 -5.90 -15.50 12.82
C THR A 87 -5.48 -16.49 13.88
N TYR A 88 -4.47 -16.19 14.68
CA TYR A 88 -3.95 -17.11 15.70
C TYR A 88 -4.84 -17.17 16.93
N ASP A 89 -5.33 -16.02 17.37
CA ASP A 89 -6.04 -15.85 18.65
C ASP A 89 -7.27 -14.94 18.55
N ASP A 90 -7.66 -14.55 17.33
CA ASP A 90 -8.74 -13.60 17.04
C ASP A 90 -8.56 -12.23 17.72
N ASN A 91 -7.35 -11.93 18.23
CA ASN A 91 -7.06 -10.64 18.83
C ASN A 91 -7.06 -9.52 17.78
N ARG A 92 -7.64 -8.39 18.17
CA ARG A 92 -7.61 -7.19 17.36
C ARG A 92 -6.26 -6.49 17.52
N LEU A 93 -5.46 -6.51 16.44
CA LEU A 93 -4.14 -5.87 16.37
C LEU A 93 -4.24 -4.38 16.09
N VAL A 94 -5.24 -3.98 15.29
CA VAL A 94 -5.44 -2.60 14.83
C VAL A 94 -6.90 -2.22 14.94
N ASP A 95 -7.18 -1.02 15.48
CA ASP A 95 -8.47 -0.36 15.48
C ASP A 95 -8.22 1.14 15.29
N THR A 96 -8.36 1.61 14.08
CA THR A 96 -8.07 2.99 13.72
C THR A 96 -9.05 3.50 12.66
N ALA A 97 -8.89 4.75 12.27
CA ALA A 97 -9.63 5.34 11.17
C ALA A 97 -8.71 5.67 10.01
N ILE A 98 -9.21 5.48 8.79
CA ILE A 98 -8.58 5.94 7.57
C ILE A 98 -9.53 6.89 6.84
N THR A 99 -9.02 8.04 6.41
CA THR A 99 -9.76 8.95 5.54
C THR A 99 -9.19 8.84 4.14
N ILE A 100 -9.98 8.34 3.22
CA ILE A 100 -9.58 8.17 1.83
C ILE A 100 -9.71 9.51 1.11
N GLN A 101 -8.65 9.95 0.44
CA GLN A 101 -8.65 11.10 -0.45
C GLN A 101 -8.87 10.65 -1.88
N ASP A 102 -9.36 11.58 -2.70
CA ASP A 102 -9.52 11.34 -4.13
C ASP A 102 -8.19 11.03 -4.79
N SER A 103 -8.19 9.97 -5.59
CA SER A 103 -7.04 9.56 -6.40
C SER A 103 -5.75 9.28 -5.60
N VAL A 104 -5.84 9.06 -4.29
CA VAL A 104 -4.69 8.71 -3.45
C VAL A 104 -4.70 7.23 -3.14
N TYR A 105 -3.54 6.61 -3.32
CA TYR A 105 -3.29 5.24 -2.89
C TYR A 105 -2.63 5.20 -1.52
N TYR A 106 -2.96 4.18 -0.75
CA TYR A 106 -2.48 4.01 0.61
C TYR A 106 -1.94 2.60 0.81
N SER A 107 -0.94 2.48 1.69
CA SER A 107 -0.51 1.18 2.22
C SER A 107 -0.75 1.14 3.72
N SER A 108 -1.52 0.15 4.17
CA SER A 108 -1.81 -0.15 5.57
C SER A 108 -0.90 -1.30 6.00
N ILE A 109 0.06 -1.03 6.88
CA ILE A 109 1.13 -1.96 7.24
C ILE A 109 1.00 -2.36 8.70
N VAL A 110 0.75 -3.65 8.97
CA VAL A 110 0.73 -4.22 10.32
C VAL A 110 2.00 -5.04 10.57
N TYR A 111 2.64 -4.84 11.73
CA TYR A 111 3.91 -5.47 12.10
C TYR A 111 4.07 -5.54 13.63
N GLY A 112 5.22 -6.03 14.10
CA GLY A 112 5.50 -6.20 15.52
C GLY A 112 5.11 -7.57 16.06
N THR A 113 4.79 -7.63 17.35
CA THR A 113 4.47 -8.85 18.10
C THR A 113 3.12 -8.73 18.82
N HIS A 114 2.58 -9.83 19.36
CA HIS A 114 1.35 -9.80 20.15
C HIS A 114 1.41 -8.84 21.36
N ASN A 115 2.61 -8.68 21.95
CA ASN A 115 2.79 -7.79 23.09
C ASN A 115 2.96 -6.33 22.67
N ASP A 116 3.36 -6.07 21.42
CA ASP A 116 3.56 -4.75 20.85
C ASP A 116 3.13 -4.73 19.38
N PRO A 117 1.82 -4.82 19.12
CA PRO A 117 1.31 -4.71 17.75
C PRO A 117 1.42 -3.27 17.27
N ARG A 118 2.02 -3.08 16.11
CA ARG A 118 2.27 -1.78 15.51
C ARG A 118 1.60 -1.67 14.15
N HIS A 119 1.23 -0.46 13.80
CA HIS A 119 0.57 -0.19 12.53
C HIS A 119 0.82 1.26 12.10
N PHE A 120 1.00 1.46 10.81
CA PHE A 120 0.95 2.78 10.20
C PHE A 120 0.32 2.72 8.79
N ILE A 121 -0.09 3.88 8.32
CA ILE A 121 -0.66 4.06 6.98
C ILE A 121 0.20 5.09 6.25
N THR A 122 0.62 4.75 5.03
CA THR A 122 1.36 5.64 4.15
C THR A 122 0.53 6.07 2.96
N GLU A 123 0.84 7.23 2.40
CA GLU A 123 0.36 7.65 1.10
C GLU A 123 1.38 7.25 0.04
N ASP A 124 0.89 6.58 -1.01
CA ASP A 124 1.74 6.08 -2.09
C ASP A 124 1.71 7.10 -3.24
N ARG A 125 2.58 8.12 -3.14
CA ARG A 125 2.65 9.25 -4.09
C ARG A 125 3.96 9.25 -4.87
N ILE A 126 3.88 9.71 -6.12
CA ILE A 126 5.07 10.02 -6.92
C ILE A 126 5.89 11.09 -6.18
N PRO A 127 7.22 10.95 -6.10
CA PRO A 127 8.09 11.96 -5.50
C PRO A 127 7.90 13.32 -6.17
N GLU A 128 7.76 14.37 -5.36
CA GLU A 128 7.73 15.75 -5.89
C GLU A 128 9.05 16.09 -6.56
N GLY A 129 8.99 16.75 -7.72
CA GLY A 129 10.18 17.21 -8.45
C GLY A 129 10.90 16.14 -9.26
N ALA A 130 10.31 14.96 -9.47
CA ALA A 130 10.84 14.02 -10.45
C ALA A 130 10.65 14.58 -11.86
N ASP A 131 11.76 14.88 -12.57
CA ASP A 131 11.73 15.44 -13.93
C ASP A 131 11.01 14.51 -14.93
N ASP A 132 11.17 13.21 -14.77
CA ASP A 132 10.48 12.18 -15.53
C ASP A 132 10.15 10.97 -14.62
N PRO A 133 8.99 10.96 -13.96
CA PRO A 133 8.59 9.85 -13.09
C PRO A 133 8.55 8.49 -13.81
N ALA A 134 8.33 8.49 -15.13
CA ALA A 134 8.28 7.28 -15.92
C ALA A 134 9.68 6.72 -16.26
N ALA A 135 10.75 7.49 -16.07
CA ALA A 135 12.12 7.06 -16.38
C ALA A 135 12.89 6.52 -15.16
N ILE A 136 12.39 6.76 -13.95
CA ILE A 136 13.02 6.32 -12.69
C ILE A 136 12.24 5.18 -12.05
N ALA A 137 12.88 4.45 -11.15
CA ALA A 137 12.21 3.61 -10.17
C ALA A 137 12.20 4.32 -8.81
N GLY A 138 11.09 4.23 -8.07
CA GLY A 138 10.99 4.74 -6.72
C GLY A 138 11.09 3.60 -5.70
N VAL A 139 11.96 3.74 -4.69
CA VAL A 139 12.10 2.76 -3.62
C VAL A 139 11.94 3.46 -2.28
N ARG A 140 11.33 2.77 -1.31
CA ARG A 140 11.39 3.11 0.11
C ARG A 140 11.68 1.88 0.93
N PHE A 141 12.28 2.05 2.10
CA PHE A 141 12.68 0.95 2.95
C PHE A 141 12.11 1.10 4.36
N TYR A 142 11.60 0.00 4.90
CA TYR A 142 11.12 -0.10 6.27
C TYR A 142 11.78 -1.26 7.01
N ASN A 143 12.37 -0.97 8.18
CA ASN A 143 12.77 -2.00 9.13
C ASN A 143 11.56 -2.31 10.05
N LEU A 144 10.81 -3.36 9.71
CA LEU A 144 9.63 -3.83 10.46
C LEU A 144 9.96 -5.02 11.36
N ALA A 145 11.22 -5.40 11.46
CA ALA A 145 11.67 -6.51 12.26
C ALA A 145 11.58 -6.19 13.77
N ASN A 146 11.31 -7.21 14.57
CA ASN A 146 11.39 -7.13 16.03
C ASN A 146 12.85 -7.30 16.47
N THR A 147 13.59 -6.19 16.50
CA THR A 147 15.01 -6.16 16.82
C THR A 147 15.41 -4.79 17.37
N ASP A 148 16.42 -4.76 18.22
CA ASP A 148 17.04 -3.53 18.70
C ASP A 148 18.17 -3.05 17.78
N ARG A 149 18.60 -3.89 16.80
CA ARG A 149 19.66 -3.57 15.84
C ARG A 149 19.18 -2.58 14.78
N ARG A 150 20.11 -1.78 14.30
CA ARG A 150 19.87 -0.84 13.20
C ARG A 150 20.22 -1.52 11.89
N MET A 151 19.42 -1.28 10.86
CA MET A 151 19.48 -1.99 9.60
C MET A 151 19.75 -1.06 8.42
N THR A 152 20.54 -1.53 7.47
CA THR A 152 20.84 -0.83 6.22
C THR A 152 20.44 -1.70 5.04
N LEU A 153 19.67 -1.13 4.10
CA LEU A 153 19.32 -1.79 2.86
C LEU A 153 20.42 -1.58 1.81
N HIS A 154 20.85 -2.66 1.18
CA HIS A 154 21.74 -2.67 0.03
C HIS A 154 20.97 -3.09 -1.24
N ILE A 155 21.14 -2.32 -2.31
CA ILE A 155 20.56 -2.56 -3.63
C ILE A 155 21.71 -2.86 -4.61
N GLY A 156 21.99 -4.14 -4.84
CA GLY A 156 23.14 -4.56 -5.64
C GLY A 156 24.43 -3.94 -5.16
N ASP A 157 25.20 -3.40 -6.09
CA ASP A 157 26.47 -2.72 -5.84
C ASP A 157 26.33 -1.18 -5.74
N MET A 158 25.10 -0.67 -5.57
CA MET A 158 24.89 0.77 -5.38
C MET A 158 25.51 1.23 -4.06
N GLU A 159 26.02 2.46 -4.07
CA GLU A 159 26.40 3.12 -2.83
C GLU A 159 25.21 3.19 -1.85
N PRO A 160 25.45 3.00 -0.56
CA PRO A 160 24.39 3.04 0.45
C PRO A 160 23.59 4.35 0.38
N ILE A 161 22.29 4.25 0.27
CA ILE A 161 21.39 5.39 0.25
C ILE A 161 21.12 5.82 1.69
N ALA A 162 21.42 7.08 2.03
CA ALA A 162 21.31 7.59 3.40
C ALA A 162 19.93 7.37 4.02
N ALA A 163 18.86 7.50 3.23
CA ALA A 163 17.49 7.26 3.71
C ALA A 163 17.20 5.80 4.07
N PHE A 164 18.03 4.86 3.61
CA PHE A 164 17.90 3.41 3.83
C PHE A 164 18.96 2.87 4.79
N SER A 165 19.82 3.75 5.28
CA SER A 165 20.96 3.36 6.14
C SER A 165 20.63 3.59 7.61
N ASP A 166 21.17 2.71 8.46
CA ASP A 166 21.11 2.87 9.91
C ASP A 166 19.69 3.04 10.47
N ARG A 167 18.72 2.27 9.90
CA ARG A 167 17.30 2.35 10.26
C ARG A 167 17.00 1.52 11.51
N PRO A 168 16.55 2.13 12.63
CA PRO A 168 15.99 1.38 13.74
C PRO A 168 14.70 0.67 13.31
N THR A 169 14.20 -0.26 14.11
CA THR A 169 12.82 -0.76 13.95
C THR A 169 11.84 0.41 13.91
N GLU A 170 11.00 0.43 12.90
CA GLU A 170 10.04 1.52 12.72
C GLU A 170 9.11 1.65 13.92
N THR A 171 8.79 2.88 14.26
CA THR A 171 7.59 3.24 15.02
C THR A 171 6.47 3.61 14.05
N PRO A 172 5.20 3.67 14.48
CA PRO A 172 4.13 4.17 13.63
C PRO A 172 4.42 5.56 13.03
N GLN A 173 5.12 6.42 13.80
CA GLN A 173 5.50 7.75 13.34
C GLN A 173 6.62 7.71 12.31
N THR A 174 7.73 7.00 12.56
CA THR A 174 8.86 6.93 11.63
C THR A 174 8.48 6.22 10.33
N GLY A 175 7.59 5.21 10.40
CA GLY A 175 7.02 4.56 9.22
C GLY A 175 6.23 5.55 8.35
N LYS A 176 5.42 6.43 8.96
CA LYS A 176 4.71 7.49 8.24
C LYS A 176 5.67 8.56 7.69
N GLU A 177 6.67 8.98 8.45
CA GLU A 177 7.69 9.92 7.99
C GLU A 177 8.53 9.37 6.82
N GLY A 178 8.73 8.05 6.78
CA GLY A 178 9.44 7.34 5.71
C GLY A 178 8.61 6.99 4.48
N GLU A 179 7.42 7.58 4.29
CA GLU A 179 6.52 7.22 3.19
C GLU A 179 6.97 7.66 1.79
N GLY A 180 7.91 8.61 1.70
CA GLY A 180 8.43 9.10 0.43
C GLY A 180 9.26 8.06 -0.31
N PHE A 181 9.00 7.90 -1.61
CA PHE A 181 9.87 7.09 -2.46
C PHE A 181 11.12 7.86 -2.84
N ILE A 182 12.26 7.18 -2.78
CA ILE A 182 13.57 7.72 -3.19
C ILE A 182 13.83 7.24 -4.61
N PRO A 183 14.16 8.13 -5.56
CA PRO A 183 14.54 7.76 -6.91
C PRO A 183 15.81 6.89 -6.91
N VAL A 184 15.77 5.78 -7.63
CA VAL A 184 16.91 4.89 -7.83
C VAL A 184 17.10 4.57 -9.31
N THR A 185 18.31 4.19 -9.68
CA THR A 185 18.60 3.75 -11.05
C THR A 185 17.83 2.48 -11.35
N THR A 186 17.21 2.45 -12.53
CA THR A 186 16.48 1.28 -13.02
C THR A 186 17.43 0.11 -13.33
N GLY A 187 16.98 -1.11 -13.11
CA GLY A 187 17.78 -2.31 -13.32
C GLY A 187 17.29 -3.49 -12.51
N THR A 188 18.03 -4.59 -12.60
CA THR A 188 17.75 -5.82 -11.85
C THR A 188 18.83 -6.03 -10.80
N TYR A 189 18.43 -6.08 -9.54
CA TYR A 189 19.36 -6.05 -8.40
C TYR A 189 19.16 -7.22 -7.44
N THR A 190 20.22 -7.65 -6.80
CA THR A 190 20.14 -8.39 -5.54
C THR A 190 19.83 -7.42 -4.42
N ILE A 191 19.03 -7.84 -3.45
CA ILE A 191 18.63 -7.00 -2.31
C ILE A 191 19.06 -7.71 -1.04
N SER A 192 19.82 -7.03 -0.20
CA SER A 192 20.21 -7.53 1.12
C SER A 192 20.05 -6.45 2.18
N VAL A 193 19.93 -6.89 3.42
CA VAL A 193 19.90 -6.04 4.59
C VAL A 193 21.04 -6.45 5.50
N VAL A 194 21.82 -5.47 5.93
CA VAL A 194 22.92 -5.64 6.89
C VAL A 194 22.61 -4.89 8.19
N ASP A 195 23.19 -5.32 9.28
CA ASP A 195 23.11 -4.60 10.55
C ASP A 195 24.23 -3.55 10.72
N GLU A 196 24.30 -2.92 11.88
CA GLU A 196 25.30 -1.90 12.23
C GLU A 196 26.73 -2.43 12.26
N ASP A 197 26.93 -3.73 12.42
CA ASP A 197 28.25 -4.41 12.39
C ASP A 197 28.66 -4.78 10.96
N GLY A 198 27.80 -4.57 9.96
CA GLY A 198 28.01 -4.90 8.55
C GLY A 198 27.73 -6.38 8.23
N GLU A 199 27.15 -7.12 9.16
CA GLU A 199 26.78 -8.51 8.95
C GLU A 199 25.45 -8.61 8.16
N THR A 200 25.43 -9.48 7.15
CA THR A 200 24.20 -9.70 6.37
C THR A 200 23.16 -10.44 7.20
N VAL A 201 22.08 -9.75 7.51
CA VAL A 201 20.95 -10.28 8.29
C VAL A 201 19.99 -11.09 7.41
N ALA A 202 19.71 -10.58 6.21
CA ALA A 202 18.84 -11.26 5.27
C ALA A 202 19.16 -10.84 3.83
N THR A 203 18.96 -11.78 2.91
CA THR A 203 19.00 -11.53 1.46
C THR A 203 17.68 -11.96 0.86
N ARG A 204 17.14 -11.12 -0.01
CA ARG A 204 15.92 -11.45 -0.75
C ARG A 204 16.18 -12.64 -1.68
N GLU A 205 15.26 -13.59 -1.71
CA GLU A 205 15.30 -14.67 -2.69
C GLU A 205 15.10 -14.11 -4.11
N GLY A 206 16.04 -14.43 -5.01
CA GLY A 206 16.08 -13.95 -6.37
C GLY A 206 16.37 -12.45 -6.48
N THR A 207 16.33 -11.95 -7.70
CA THR A 207 16.55 -10.54 -7.99
C THR A 207 15.25 -9.72 -7.95
N LEU A 208 15.40 -8.41 -7.77
CA LEU A 208 14.33 -7.43 -7.87
C LEU A 208 14.53 -6.59 -9.14
N ASP A 209 13.55 -6.61 -10.02
CA ASP A 209 13.50 -5.73 -11.17
C ASP A 209 12.88 -4.39 -10.74
N LEU A 210 13.67 -3.33 -10.82
CA LEU A 210 13.28 -1.94 -10.61
C LEU A 210 13.09 -1.29 -11.98
N ALA A 211 11.93 -1.58 -12.59
CA ALA A 211 11.58 -1.07 -13.91
C ALA A 211 11.32 0.44 -13.90
N PRO A 212 11.49 1.13 -15.02
CA PRO A 212 11.09 2.54 -15.15
C PRO A 212 9.61 2.74 -14.78
N GLY A 213 9.32 3.77 -14.00
CA GLY A 213 7.97 4.08 -13.52
C GLY A 213 7.43 3.12 -12.45
N SER A 214 8.26 2.19 -11.92
CA SER A 214 7.85 1.32 -10.83
C SER A 214 8.12 1.93 -9.46
N TYR A 215 7.22 1.70 -8.51
CA TYR A 215 7.34 2.14 -7.13
C TYR A 215 7.23 0.95 -6.20
N THR A 216 8.22 0.77 -5.34
CA THR A 216 8.35 -0.44 -4.53
C THR A 216 8.73 -0.10 -3.10
N SER A 217 7.96 -0.60 -2.13
CA SER A 217 8.44 -0.70 -0.74
C SER A 217 9.22 -1.99 -0.56
N ILE A 218 10.42 -1.89 -0.01
CA ILE A 218 11.20 -3.02 0.49
C ILE A 218 11.07 -3.00 2.01
N PHE A 219 10.86 -4.14 2.62
CA PHE A 219 10.78 -4.23 4.07
C PHE A 219 11.54 -5.43 4.60
N LEU A 220 12.18 -5.25 5.75
CA LEU A 220 12.69 -6.34 6.58
C LEU A 220 11.62 -6.68 7.61
N THR A 221 11.29 -7.96 7.77
CA THR A 221 10.50 -8.48 8.89
C THR A 221 11.19 -9.69 9.49
N GLY A 222 10.79 -10.10 10.68
CA GLY A 222 11.39 -11.21 11.42
C GLY A 222 11.56 -10.86 12.88
N ASP A 223 12.21 -11.75 13.64
CA ASP A 223 12.43 -11.61 15.07
C ASP A 223 13.87 -12.02 15.41
N GLU A 224 14.60 -11.16 16.12
CA GLU A 224 15.99 -11.46 16.49
C GLU A 224 16.13 -12.63 17.46
N ARG A 225 15.05 -13.01 18.16
CA ARG A 225 14.99 -14.21 19.00
C ARG A 225 15.09 -15.50 18.17
N ASP A 226 14.71 -15.42 16.89
CA ASP A 226 14.90 -16.45 15.89
C ASP A 226 15.38 -15.82 14.57
N PRO A 227 16.69 -15.64 14.38
CA PRO A 227 17.25 -14.98 13.19
C PRO A 227 16.88 -15.66 11.86
N THR A 228 16.47 -16.93 11.88
CA THR A 228 16.01 -17.63 10.66
C THR A 228 14.69 -17.08 10.12
N THR A 229 13.99 -16.29 10.91
CA THR A 229 12.73 -15.63 10.52
C THR A 229 12.93 -14.33 9.77
N PHE A 230 14.15 -13.77 9.74
CA PHE A 230 14.40 -12.56 8.97
C PHE A 230 14.11 -12.77 7.48
N TYR A 231 13.40 -11.82 6.91
CA TYR A 231 12.92 -11.90 5.54
C TYR A 231 12.85 -10.52 4.90
N VAL A 232 13.38 -10.41 3.68
CA VAL A 232 13.29 -9.21 2.87
C VAL A 232 12.12 -9.34 1.89
N GLY A 233 11.04 -8.63 2.19
CA GLY A 233 9.84 -8.57 1.38
C GLY A 233 9.79 -7.36 0.47
N ARG A 234 8.83 -7.37 -0.45
CA ARG A 234 8.52 -6.22 -1.31
C ARG A 234 7.02 -6.04 -1.47
N VAL A 235 6.62 -4.79 -1.73
CA VAL A 235 5.26 -4.42 -2.15
C VAL A 235 5.38 -3.51 -3.36
N TRP A 236 4.64 -3.82 -4.41
CA TRP A 236 4.46 -2.91 -5.54
C TRP A 236 3.31 -1.96 -5.27
N HIS A 237 3.50 -0.71 -5.68
CA HIS A 237 2.52 0.34 -5.45
C HIS A 237 1.96 0.89 -6.74
N TRP A 238 0.67 1.19 -6.71
CA TRP A 238 0.04 2.12 -7.61
C TRP A 238 0.26 3.51 -7.03
N VAL A 239 0.70 4.45 -7.84
CA VAL A 239 0.98 5.83 -7.44
C VAL A 239 0.32 6.79 -8.42
N ASN A 240 -0.03 7.99 -7.96
CA ASN A 240 -0.56 9.09 -8.77
C ASN A 240 0.29 10.35 -8.62
#